data_66e26f58c3bb39f078528a5f42def6a1
#
_entry.id   66e26f58c3bb39f078528a5f42def6a1
#
_cell.length_a   1.000
_cell.length_b   1.000
_cell.length_c   1.000
_cell.angle_alpha   90.00
_cell.angle_beta   90.00
_cell.angle_gamma   90.00
#
_symmetry.space_group_name_H-M   'P 1'
#
loop_
_entity.id
_entity.type
_entity.pdbx_description
1 polymer ?
#
loop_
_entity_poly.entity_id
_entity_poly.type
_entity_poly.pdbx_seq_one_letter_code
_entity_poly.pdbx_strand_id
1 'polypeptide(L)'
;MLNHFYKKTCQGAALAAFLCSGIVHADVSISEGWLRAVPPVSPTMAGYLTVTNNGAFSVKIIGASSEVAGHTMLHSMKTLKDGTRKMGHLRHIMLEPGESFSLSPGGDHLMLMKLRRVPQPGESVTVCLMPEEGDEICANLPVLREAPEV
;
A
#
# COMPACT_ATOMS: atom_id res chain seq x y z
N MET A 1 6.39 16.75 82.24
CA MET A 1 7.23 15.77 81.50
C MET A 1 6.35 15.17 80.41
N LEU A 2 6.40 15.70 79.16
CA LEU A 2 5.57 15.30 78.07
C LEU A 2 6.50 14.76 76.96
N ASN A 3 6.44 13.46 76.73
CA ASN A 3 7.10 12.84 75.62
C ASN A 3 6.24 12.92 74.36
N HIS A 4 6.65 13.67 73.34
CA HIS A 4 6.05 13.70 72.01
C HIS A 4 6.65 12.61 71.14
N PHE A 5 5.85 11.58 70.80
CA PHE A 5 6.17 10.60 69.81
C PHE A 5 5.88 11.15 68.40
N TYR A 6 6.93 11.39 67.63
CA TYR A 6 6.83 11.71 66.18
C TYR A 6 6.60 10.42 65.37
N LYS A 7 5.40 10.26 64.85
CA LYS A 7 5.11 9.24 63.85
C LYS A 7 5.58 9.75 62.49
N LYS A 8 6.64 9.16 61.93
CA LYS A 8 7.05 9.36 60.52
C LYS A 8 6.11 8.53 59.65
N THR A 9 5.25 9.17 58.86
CA THR A 9 4.49 8.56 57.79
C THR A 9 5.36 8.53 56.55
N CYS A 10 5.77 7.31 56.11
CA CYS A 10 6.35 7.08 54.81
C CYS A 10 5.25 7.18 53.75
N GLN A 11 5.23 8.27 52.99
CA GLN A 11 4.45 8.35 51.73
C GLN A 11 5.24 7.67 50.63
N GLY A 12 4.80 6.44 50.24
CA GLY A 12 5.26 5.76 49.06
C GLY A 12 4.68 6.41 47.81
N ALA A 13 5.53 7.06 47.01
CA ALA A 13 5.15 7.54 45.68
C ALA A 13 5.14 6.35 44.73
N ALA A 14 3.96 5.88 44.35
CA ALA A 14 3.78 4.89 43.27
C ALA A 14 4.01 5.58 41.93
N LEU A 15 5.15 5.29 41.31
CA LEU A 15 5.47 5.74 39.95
C LEU A 15 4.66 4.89 38.96
N ALA A 16 3.53 5.39 38.47
CA ALA A 16 2.75 4.79 37.43
C ALA A 16 3.48 5.01 36.08
N ALA A 17 4.20 3.98 35.62
CA ALA A 17 4.77 3.96 34.28
C ALA A 17 3.62 3.83 33.25
N PHE A 18 3.25 4.92 32.61
CA PHE A 18 2.36 4.94 31.44
C PHE A 18 3.13 4.33 30.26
N LEU A 19 2.87 3.06 29.96
CA LEU A 19 3.27 2.43 28.71
C LEU A 19 2.41 3.04 27.60
N CYS A 20 2.94 4.07 26.96
CA CYS A 20 2.38 4.61 25.72
C CYS A 20 2.66 3.57 24.62
N SER A 21 1.71 2.66 24.40
CA SER A 21 1.72 1.77 23.22
C SER A 21 1.46 2.66 22.01
N GLY A 22 2.54 3.16 21.39
CA GLY A 22 2.46 3.85 20.13
C GLY A 22 1.91 2.88 19.07
N ILE A 23 0.76 3.19 18.49
CA ILE A 23 0.25 2.49 17.32
C ILE A 23 1.22 2.80 16.19
N VAL A 24 2.04 1.82 15.81
CA VAL A 24 2.93 1.94 14.66
C VAL A 24 2.06 1.80 13.41
N HIS A 25 1.69 2.93 12.81
CA HIS A 25 1.09 2.93 11.49
C HIS A 25 2.20 2.73 10.47
N ALA A 26 1.99 1.82 9.54
CA ALA A 26 2.83 1.75 8.35
C ALA A 26 2.62 3.07 7.57
N ASP A 27 3.64 3.92 7.54
CA ASP A 27 3.61 5.18 6.78
C ASP A 27 3.98 4.86 5.33
N VAL A 28 3.03 4.30 4.58
CA VAL A 28 3.19 3.96 3.17
C VAL A 28 2.34 4.90 2.33
N SER A 29 2.93 5.48 1.31
CA SER A 29 2.26 6.37 0.38
C SER A 29 2.22 5.81 -1.04
N ILE A 30 1.16 6.16 -1.78
CA ILE A 30 1.00 5.89 -3.20
C ILE A 30 1.12 7.20 -3.96
N SER A 31 1.94 7.24 -5.00
CA SER A 31 2.14 8.38 -5.90
C SER A 31 2.12 7.94 -7.36
N GLU A 32 2.02 8.90 -8.28
CA GLU A 32 2.09 8.71 -9.74
C GLU A 32 1.12 7.63 -10.26
N GLY A 33 0.01 7.44 -9.54
CA GLY A 33 -0.94 6.37 -9.83
C GLY A 33 -1.89 6.73 -10.96
N TRP A 34 -2.13 5.77 -11.88
CA TRP A 34 -3.11 5.87 -12.95
C TRP A 34 -3.54 4.50 -13.48
N LEU A 35 -4.72 4.45 -14.10
CA LEU A 35 -5.25 3.27 -14.77
C LEU A 35 -5.28 3.51 -16.28
N ARG A 36 -4.84 2.53 -17.06
CA ARG A 36 -4.87 2.62 -18.51
C ARG A 36 -6.29 2.38 -19.02
N ALA A 37 -6.85 3.37 -19.72
CA ALA A 37 -8.13 3.25 -20.38
C ALA A 37 -8.13 2.09 -21.40
N VAL A 38 -9.22 1.34 -21.42
CA VAL A 38 -9.40 0.17 -22.29
C VAL A 38 -10.74 0.27 -23.04
N PRO A 39 -10.94 -0.51 -24.13
CA PRO A 39 -12.24 -0.56 -24.81
C PRO A 39 -13.38 -0.96 -23.88
N PRO A 40 -14.63 -0.49 -24.12
CA PRO A 40 -15.78 -0.71 -23.23
C PRO A 40 -16.13 -2.16 -22.94
N VAL A 41 -15.66 -3.10 -23.75
CA VAL A 41 -15.91 -4.55 -23.60
C VAL A 41 -14.74 -5.30 -22.97
N SER A 42 -13.70 -4.59 -22.55
CA SER A 42 -12.50 -5.23 -21.98
C SER A 42 -12.83 -5.85 -20.62
N PRO A 43 -12.47 -7.12 -20.37
CA PRO A 43 -12.64 -7.75 -19.06
C PRO A 43 -11.54 -7.38 -18.07
N THR A 44 -10.49 -6.68 -18.52
CA THR A 44 -9.29 -6.37 -17.72
C THR A 44 -8.79 -4.95 -18.00
N MET A 45 -8.05 -4.39 -17.01
CA MET A 45 -7.45 -3.07 -17.08
C MET A 45 -6.12 -3.10 -16.30
N ALA A 46 -5.09 -2.46 -16.84
CA ALA A 46 -3.80 -2.31 -16.17
C ALA A 46 -3.77 -1.05 -15.33
N GLY A 47 -3.13 -1.13 -14.16
CA GLY A 47 -2.86 -0.02 -13.28
C GLY A 47 -1.37 0.13 -12.97
N TYR A 48 -0.95 1.35 -12.77
CA TYR A 48 0.42 1.75 -12.51
C TYR A 48 0.47 2.72 -11.33
N LEU A 49 1.49 2.65 -10.52
CA LEU A 49 1.71 3.55 -9.39
C LEU A 49 3.12 3.36 -8.82
N THR A 50 3.55 4.30 -8.02
CA THR A 50 4.72 4.15 -7.17
C THR A 50 4.27 4.03 -5.72
N VAL A 51 4.74 3.02 -5.01
CA VAL A 51 4.51 2.82 -3.58
C VAL A 51 5.80 3.08 -2.82
N THR A 52 5.74 3.89 -1.76
CA THR A 52 6.91 4.28 -0.96
C THR A 52 6.66 4.00 0.51
N ASN A 53 7.61 3.34 1.16
CA ASN A 53 7.60 3.15 2.60
C ASN A 53 8.33 4.32 3.29
N ASN A 54 7.59 5.24 3.88
CA ASN A 54 8.13 6.37 4.65
C ASN A 54 8.31 6.04 6.13
N GLY A 55 7.93 4.83 6.54
CA GLY A 55 8.00 4.36 7.93
C GLY A 55 9.39 3.87 8.33
N ALA A 56 9.51 3.45 9.59
CA ALA A 56 10.76 2.97 10.17
C ALA A 56 10.92 1.43 10.11
N PHE A 57 9.90 0.70 9.64
CA PHE A 57 9.89 -0.76 9.57
C PHE A 57 9.59 -1.22 8.14
N SER A 58 10.10 -2.40 7.77
CA SER A 58 9.82 -3.02 6.48
C SER A 58 8.32 -3.31 6.34
N VAL A 59 7.77 -3.09 5.15
CA VAL A 59 6.38 -3.35 4.81
C VAL A 59 6.31 -4.35 3.66
N LYS A 60 5.44 -5.35 3.80
CA LYS A 60 5.19 -6.37 2.77
C LYS A 60 3.80 -6.20 2.21
N ILE A 61 3.70 -5.79 0.95
CA ILE A 61 2.44 -5.70 0.21
C ILE A 61 2.16 -7.06 -0.43
N ILE A 62 1.04 -7.66 -0.09
CA ILE A 62 0.68 -9.02 -0.52
C ILE A 62 -0.41 -9.07 -1.59
N GLY A 63 -1.02 -7.92 -1.92
CA GLY A 63 -2.09 -7.86 -2.90
C GLY A 63 -2.61 -6.47 -3.14
N ALA A 64 -3.67 -6.40 -3.92
CA ALA A 64 -4.42 -5.18 -4.18
C ALA A 64 -5.90 -5.46 -4.36
N SER A 65 -6.73 -4.45 -4.20
CA SER A 65 -8.18 -4.50 -4.40
C SER A 65 -8.70 -3.27 -5.15
N SER A 66 -9.85 -3.39 -5.77
CA SER A 66 -10.61 -2.26 -6.34
C SER A 66 -12.08 -2.64 -6.45
N GLU A 67 -12.97 -1.68 -6.18
CA GLU A 67 -14.42 -1.87 -6.28
C GLU A 67 -14.91 -2.21 -7.70
N VAL A 68 -14.19 -1.74 -8.73
CA VAL A 68 -14.57 -1.96 -10.14
C VAL A 68 -14.16 -3.33 -10.67
N ALA A 69 -13.37 -4.11 -9.92
CA ALA A 69 -12.84 -5.40 -10.35
C ALA A 69 -13.30 -6.55 -9.45
N GLY A 70 -13.41 -7.74 -10.01
CA GLY A 70 -13.63 -8.96 -9.25
C GLY A 70 -12.34 -9.44 -8.58
N HIS A 71 -11.19 -9.19 -9.23
CA HIS A 71 -9.85 -9.49 -8.72
C HIS A 71 -8.87 -8.41 -9.15
N THR A 72 -7.96 -8.03 -8.25
CA THR A 72 -6.82 -7.18 -8.58
C THR A 72 -5.55 -7.92 -8.14
N MET A 73 -4.59 -8.04 -9.04
CA MET A 73 -3.36 -8.81 -8.82
C MET A 73 -2.13 -7.99 -9.19
N LEU A 74 -1.05 -8.28 -8.49
CA LEU A 74 0.29 -7.80 -8.84
C LEU A 74 0.88 -8.74 -9.89
N HIS A 75 1.27 -8.21 -11.04
CA HIS A 75 1.94 -8.95 -12.10
C HIS A 75 3.37 -8.48 -12.29
N SER A 76 4.27 -9.42 -12.55
CA SER A 76 5.65 -9.13 -12.92
C SER A 76 5.89 -9.41 -14.39
N MET A 77 6.75 -8.58 -15.01
CA MET A 77 7.23 -8.79 -16.38
C MET A 77 8.72 -9.12 -16.35
N LYS A 78 9.07 -10.29 -16.87
CA LYS A 78 10.46 -10.73 -17.01
C LYS A 78 10.83 -10.88 -18.46
N THR A 79 11.96 -10.31 -18.85
CA THR A 79 12.56 -10.58 -20.17
C THR A 79 13.54 -11.74 -20.02
N LEU A 80 13.30 -12.80 -20.78
CA LEU A 80 14.17 -13.97 -20.82
C LEU A 80 15.43 -13.69 -21.66
N LYS A 81 16.43 -14.57 -21.58
CA LYS A 81 17.71 -14.41 -22.29
C LYS A 81 17.56 -14.37 -23.81
N ASP A 82 16.51 -14.97 -24.35
CA ASP A 82 16.15 -14.97 -25.77
C ASP A 82 15.35 -13.74 -26.21
N GLY A 83 15.14 -12.75 -25.32
CA GLY A 83 14.35 -11.55 -25.57
C GLY A 83 12.85 -11.73 -25.39
N THR A 84 12.37 -12.94 -25.12
CA THR A 84 10.94 -13.21 -24.87
C THR A 84 10.51 -12.56 -23.57
N ARG A 85 9.36 -11.88 -23.60
CA ARG A 85 8.75 -11.28 -22.41
C ARG A 85 7.72 -12.25 -21.81
N LYS A 86 7.90 -12.57 -20.54
CA LYS A 86 6.99 -13.45 -19.79
C LYS A 86 6.34 -12.70 -18.65
N MET A 87 5.01 -12.73 -18.60
CA MET A 87 4.23 -12.24 -17.48
C MET A 87 4.11 -13.35 -16.43
N GLY A 88 4.23 -12.98 -15.17
CA GLY A 88 4.05 -13.86 -14.02
C GLY A 88 3.31 -13.16 -12.90
N HIS A 89 2.88 -13.92 -11.91
CA HIS A 89 2.31 -13.38 -10.68
C HIS A 89 3.44 -12.87 -9.77
N LEU A 90 3.36 -11.61 -9.35
CA LEU A 90 4.21 -11.05 -8.31
C LEU A 90 3.54 -11.30 -6.96
N ARG A 91 4.09 -12.21 -6.17
CA ARG A 91 3.47 -12.67 -4.94
C ARG A 91 3.40 -11.61 -3.86
N HIS A 92 4.40 -10.74 -3.79
CA HIS A 92 4.47 -9.63 -2.84
C HIS A 92 5.51 -8.61 -3.31
N ILE A 93 5.41 -7.41 -2.76
CA ILE A 93 6.42 -6.37 -2.82
C ILE A 93 6.93 -6.18 -1.39
N MET A 94 8.25 -6.29 -1.19
CA MET A 94 8.90 -5.94 0.06
C MET A 94 9.45 -4.53 -0.05
N LEU A 95 9.18 -3.68 0.92
CA LEU A 95 9.66 -2.31 0.99
C LEU A 95 10.40 -2.10 2.31
N GLU A 96 11.70 -1.91 2.24
CA GLU A 96 12.49 -1.48 3.38
C GLU A 96 12.19 0.00 3.71
N PRO A 97 12.54 0.48 4.92
CA PRO A 97 12.40 1.89 5.27
C PRO A 97 13.02 2.83 4.24
N GLY A 98 12.22 3.77 3.70
CA GLY A 98 12.63 4.70 2.67
C GLY A 98 12.65 4.14 1.25
N GLU A 99 12.31 2.87 1.05
CA GLU A 99 12.30 2.24 -0.28
C GLU A 99 11.01 2.57 -1.05
N SER A 100 11.16 2.71 -2.36
CA SER A 100 10.05 2.86 -3.32
C SER A 100 10.06 1.74 -4.34
N PHE A 101 8.87 1.27 -4.71
CA PHE A 101 8.67 0.29 -5.78
C PHE A 101 7.70 0.85 -6.82
N SER A 102 8.12 0.86 -8.09
CA SER A 102 7.30 1.41 -9.18
C SER A 102 6.72 0.30 -10.05
N LEU A 103 5.40 0.36 -10.19
CA LEU A 103 4.64 -0.41 -11.18
C LEU A 103 4.46 0.48 -12.42
N SER A 104 4.99 0.09 -13.56
CA SER A 104 5.10 0.95 -14.75
C SER A 104 4.75 0.23 -16.05
N PRO A 105 4.34 0.96 -17.09
CA PRO A 105 4.07 0.38 -18.40
C PRO A 105 5.26 -0.42 -18.94
N GLY A 106 5.00 -1.67 -19.33
CA GLY A 106 6.04 -2.57 -19.81
C GLY A 106 6.85 -3.27 -18.72
N GLY A 107 6.72 -2.88 -17.45
CA GLY A 107 7.28 -3.52 -16.28
C GLY A 107 6.23 -4.22 -15.43
N ASP A 108 6.50 -4.32 -14.14
CA ASP A 108 5.55 -4.83 -13.17
C ASP A 108 4.33 -3.89 -13.11
N HIS A 109 3.15 -4.43 -12.89
CA HIS A 109 1.91 -3.67 -12.95
C HIS A 109 0.78 -4.31 -12.12
N LEU A 110 -0.23 -3.51 -11.82
CA LEU A 110 -1.51 -4.00 -11.34
C LEU A 110 -2.36 -4.49 -12.50
N MET A 111 -3.04 -5.61 -12.31
CA MET A 111 -4.03 -6.12 -13.26
C MET A 111 -5.38 -6.22 -12.55
N LEU A 112 -6.30 -5.33 -12.95
CA LEU A 112 -7.70 -5.38 -12.55
C LEU A 112 -8.41 -6.35 -13.48
N MET A 113 -9.01 -7.41 -12.94
CA MET A 113 -9.62 -8.49 -13.71
C MET A 113 -11.09 -8.69 -13.34
N LYS A 114 -11.85 -9.27 -14.26
CA LYS A 114 -13.30 -9.44 -14.10
C LYS A 114 -13.97 -8.10 -13.77
N LEU A 115 -13.72 -7.11 -14.61
CA LEU A 115 -14.30 -5.78 -14.43
C LEU A 115 -15.83 -5.88 -14.35
N ARG A 116 -16.40 -5.33 -13.28
CA ARG A 116 -17.85 -5.21 -13.08
C ARG A 116 -18.44 -4.10 -13.95
N ARG A 117 -17.63 -3.08 -14.22
CA ARG A 117 -17.84 -2.02 -15.20
C ARG A 117 -16.48 -1.59 -15.75
N VAL A 118 -16.46 -1.04 -16.94
CA VAL A 118 -15.23 -0.47 -17.53
C VAL A 118 -15.21 1.04 -17.25
N PRO A 119 -14.32 1.51 -16.36
CA PRO A 119 -14.17 2.94 -16.10
C PRO A 119 -13.75 3.70 -17.35
N GLN A 120 -14.30 4.89 -17.55
CA GLN A 120 -14.06 5.71 -18.74
C GLN A 120 -12.89 6.69 -18.52
N PRO A 121 -12.20 7.13 -19.57
CA PRO A 121 -11.19 8.18 -19.47
C PRO A 121 -11.73 9.42 -18.76
N GLY A 122 -10.97 9.94 -17.78
CA GLY A 122 -11.34 11.06 -16.93
C GLY A 122 -12.05 10.68 -15.62
N GLU A 123 -12.50 9.44 -15.47
CA GLU A 123 -12.95 8.95 -14.16
C GLU A 123 -11.76 8.71 -13.21
N SER A 124 -12.04 8.69 -11.93
CA SER A 124 -11.10 8.21 -10.89
C SER A 124 -11.65 6.95 -10.25
N VAL A 125 -10.78 5.99 -10.00
CA VAL A 125 -11.11 4.70 -9.42
C VAL A 125 -10.27 4.46 -8.17
N THR A 126 -10.90 4.06 -7.08
CA THR A 126 -10.18 3.68 -5.87
C THR A 126 -9.49 2.33 -6.06
N VAL A 127 -8.20 2.33 -5.80
CA VAL A 127 -7.36 1.14 -5.74
C VAL A 127 -6.67 1.11 -4.38
N CYS A 128 -6.72 -0.03 -3.71
CA CYS A 128 -6.10 -0.25 -2.42
C CYS A 128 -4.99 -1.30 -2.54
N LEU A 129 -3.84 -1.04 -1.92
CA LEU A 129 -2.79 -2.02 -1.69
C LEU A 129 -3.02 -2.67 -0.33
N MET A 130 -2.79 -3.97 -0.26
CA MET A 130 -3.04 -4.79 0.92
C MET A 130 -1.70 -5.17 1.55
N PRO A 131 -1.28 -4.51 2.64
CA PRO A 131 -0.12 -4.97 3.40
C PRO A 131 -0.44 -6.29 4.12
N GLU A 132 0.59 -7.07 4.46
CA GLU A 132 0.45 -8.30 5.24
C GLU A 132 -0.02 -7.99 6.67
N GLU A 133 0.35 -6.84 7.20
CA GLU A 133 -0.05 -6.34 8.51
C GLU A 133 -0.51 -4.88 8.38
N GLY A 134 -1.56 -4.51 9.12
CA GLY A 134 -2.12 -3.15 9.15
C GLY A 134 -3.27 -2.95 8.17
N ASP A 135 -3.65 -1.70 8.00
CA ASP A 135 -4.80 -1.30 7.18
C ASP A 135 -4.44 -1.20 5.69
N GLU A 136 -5.43 -1.34 4.81
CA GLU A 136 -5.27 -1.11 3.37
C GLU A 136 -4.86 0.34 3.08
N ILE A 137 -3.98 0.51 2.10
CA ILE A 137 -3.48 1.81 1.63
C ILE A 137 -4.16 2.12 0.31
N CYS A 138 -5.09 3.07 0.31
CA CYS A 138 -5.93 3.37 -0.84
C CYS A 138 -5.57 4.70 -1.49
N ALA A 139 -5.69 4.74 -2.82
CA ALA A 139 -5.57 5.95 -3.62
C ALA A 139 -6.63 5.99 -4.73
N ASN A 140 -7.03 7.20 -5.12
CA ASN A 140 -7.89 7.42 -6.27
C ASN A 140 -7.02 7.63 -7.51
N LEU A 141 -7.07 6.69 -8.44
CA LEU A 141 -6.27 6.68 -9.65
C LEU A 141 -7.08 7.17 -10.84
N PRO A 142 -6.61 8.21 -11.56
CA PRO A 142 -7.28 8.66 -12.78
C PRO A 142 -7.18 7.61 -13.88
N VAL A 143 -8.23 7.51 -14.70
CA VAL A 143 -8.27 6.68 -15.90
C VAL A 143 -7.79 7.51 -17.08
N LEU A 144 -6.65 7.15 -17.66
CA LEU A 144 -5.98 7.89 -18.72
C LEU A 144 -5.77 7.00 -19.96
N ARG A 145 -5.74 7.62 -21.15
CA ARG A 145 -5.42 6.93 -22.41
C ARG A 145 -3.93 6.67 -22.56
N GLU A 146 -3.12 7.59 -22.05
CA GLU A 146 -1.66 7.59 -22.11
C GLU A 146 -1.10 7.89 -20.73
N ALA A 147 0.17 7.53 -20.50
CA ALA A 147 0.85 7.86 -19.26
C ALA A 147 0.86 9.38 -19.05
N PRO A 148 0.69 9.87 -17.81
CA PRO A 148 0.85 11.30 -17.53
C PRO A 148 2.27 11.74 -17.91
N GLU A 149 2.38 12.94 -18.47
CA GLU A 149 3.70 13.57 -18.68
C GLU A 149 4.29 13.92 -17.30
N VAL A 150 5.55 13.56 -17.10
CA VAL A 150 6.31 13.83 -15.86
C VAL A 150 7.11 15.11 -16.03
#